data_9e160d619680e16898f61edd3334f7d3
#
_entry.id   9e160d619680e16898f61edd3334f7d3
#
_cell.length_a   1.000
_cell.length_b   1.000
_cell.length_c   1.000
_cell.angle_alpha   90.00
_cell.angle_beta   90.00
_cell.angle_gamma   90.00
#
_symmetry.space_group_name_H-M   'P 1'
#
loop_
_entity.id
_entity.type
_entity.pdbx_description
1 polymer ?
#
loop_
_entity_poly.entity_id
_entity_poly.type
_entity_poly.pdbx_seq_one_letter_code
_entity_poly.pdbx_strand_id
1 'polypeptide(L)'
;MHRERVAADDIRQGGTATIAAALRASRADTLALFTVYEQALPDLAVPHDEALNPPLWELGHIGWFQEFWLARNPQRALGPRANPDVSRPRSIRPEGDQLYDSSRVPHASRWHLALPDADATRADLATQLETTLDLLAEVDDTAADRDAALYFFRLALAHEDMHHEAALYMAQALGVAVRDPRWQAPRLPAPAGSLRFEVGSWCLGRDASEGFAFDNELGRHPVDVPA
;
A
#
# COMPACT_ATOMS: atom_id res chain seq x y z
N MET A 1 23.11 8.87 1.70
CA MET A 1 22.82 8.01 2.87
C MET A 1 21.80 6.99 2.42
N HIS A 2 22.22 5.75 2.09
CA HIS A 2 21.27 4.68 1.76
C HIS A 2 20.46 4.40 3.03
N ARG A 3 19.17 4.71 3.02
CA ARG A 3 18.24 4.15 4.01
C ARG A 3 18.16 2.65 3.72
N GLU A 4 18.56 1.82 4.68
CA GLU A 4 18.25 0.41 4.65
C GLU A 4 16.71 0.28 4.52
N ARG A 5 16.25 -0.36 3.45
CA ARG A 5 14.85 -0.74 3.35
C ARG A 5 14.58 -1.80 4.41
N VAL A 6 13.54 -1.59 5.19
CA VAL A 6 13.04 -2.61 6.12
C VAL A 6 12.63 -3.81 5.27
N ALA A 7 13.13 -5.01 5.60
CA ALA A 7 12.78 -6.21 4.87
C ALA A 7 11.28 -6.50 4.99
N ALA A 8 10.68 -7.14 3.97
CA ALA A 8 9.25 -7.44 3.96
C ALA A 8 8.81 -8.28 5.17
N ASP A 9 9.66 -9.22 5.62
CA ASP A 9 9.38 -10.03 6.82
C ASP A 9 9.47 -9.20 8.10
N ASP A 10 10.35 -8.19 8.17
CA ASP A 10 10.41 -7.26 9.30
C ASP A 10 9.13 -6.43 9.42
N ILE A 11 8.52 -6.03 8.30
CA ILE A 11 7.24 -5.32 8.30
C ILE A 11 6.11 -6.22 8.78
N ARG A 12 6.09 -7.48 8.34
CA ARG A 12 5.04 -8.45 8.70
C ARG A 12 5.05 -8.83 10.18
N GLN A 13 6.19 -8.79 10.84
CA GLN A 13 6.39 -9.22 12.23
C GLN A 13 6.83 -8.08 13.17
N GLY A 14 7.31 -6.98 12.61
CA GLY A 14 7.84 -5.85 13.35
C GLY A 14 6.81 -5.16 14.23
N GLY A 15 7.28 -4.53 15.30
CA GLY A 15 6.49 -3.73 16.21
C GLY A 15 6.28 -2.29 15.72
N THR A 16 5.74 -1.46 16.62
CA THR A 16 5.33 -0.07 16.33
C THR A 16 6.45 0.77 15.73
N ALA A 17 7.67 0.67 16.26
CA ALA A 17 8.82 1.45 15.76
C ALA A 17 9.18 1.10 14.31
N THR A 18 9.17 -0.20 13.97
CA THR A 18 9.45 -0.68 12.61
C THR A 18 8.38 -0.20 11.63
N ILE A 19 7.11 -0.36 11.99
CA ILE A 19 5.97 0.06 11.17
C ILE A 19 5.96 1.58 10.99
N ALA A 20 6.23 2.37 12.04
CA ALA A 20 6.30 3.83 11.94
C ALA A 20 7.40 4.29 10.98
N ALA A 21 8.57 3.66 11.02
CA ALA A 21 9.66 3.96 10.10
C ALA A 21 9.29 3.60 8.65
N ALA A 22 8.64 2.45 8.44
CA ALA A 22 8.20 1.98 7.13
C ALA A 22 7.10 2.88 6.54
N LEU A 23 6.08 3.28 7.32
CA LEU A 23 5.03 4.20 6.88
C LEU A 23 5.60 5.55 6.41
N ARG A 24 6.55 6.11 7.17
CA ARG A 24 7.22 7.36 6.74
C ARG A 24 8.04 7.19 5.47
N ALA A 25 8.71 6.05 5.32
CA ALA A 25 9.52 5.76 4.14
C ALA A 25 8.64 5.56 2.91
N SER A 26 7.58 4.75 3.01
CA SER A 26 6.62 4.50 1.93
C SER A 26 5.96 5.80 1.47
N ARG A 27 5.46 6.64 2.40
CA ARG A 27 4.90 7.96 2.06
C ARG A 27 5.92 8.88 1.37
N ALA A 28 7.16 8.89 1.80
CA ALA A 28 8.20 9.68 1.16
C ALA A 28 8.49 9.19 -0.27
N ASP A 29 8.46 7.88 -0.51
CA ASP A 29 8.64 7.29 -1.83
C ASP A 29 7.43 7.59 -2.73
N THR A 30 6.20 7.48 -2.23
CA THR A 30 4.96 7.85 -2.94
C THR A 30 5.01 9.32 -3.41
N LEU A 31 5.34 10.25 -2.51
CA LEU A 31 5.39 11.67 -2.84
C LEU A 31 6.54 12.00 -3.80
N ALA A 32 7.68 11.34 -3.69
CA ALA A 32 8.81 11.53 -4.59
C ALA A 32 8.46 11.04 -6.02
N LEU A 33 7.80 9.90 -6.14
CA LEU A 33 7.35 9.40 -7.45
C LEU A 33 6.22 10.26 -8.04
N PHE A 34 5.29 10.73 -7.21
CA PHE A 34 4.25 11.66 -7.66
C PHE A 34 4.84 12.95 -8.23
N THR A 35 5.91 13.48 -7.63
CA THR A 35 6.63 14.64 -8.16
C THR A 35 7.23 14.38 -9.56
N VAL A 36 7.65 13.15 -9.85
CA VAL A 36 8.10 12.78 -11.20
C VAL A 36 6.96 12.87 -12.22
N TYR A 37 5.76 12.46 -11.83
CA TYR A 37 4.57 12.61 -12.67
C TYR A 37 4.20 14.06 -12.93
N GLU A 38 4.22 14.92 -11.90
CA GLU A 38 3.96 16.36 -12.05
C GLU A 38 4.94 17.03 -13.02
N GLN A 39 6.21 16.63 -12.98
CA GLN A 39 7.23 17.17 -13.89
C GLN A 39 7.11 16.66 -15.33
N ALA A 40 6.58 15.46 -15.52
CA ALA A 40 6.52 14.80 -16.81
C ALA A 40 5.19 14.99 -17.55
N LEU A 41 4.09 15.13 -16.81
CA LEU A 41 2.73 15.15 -17.37
C LEU A 41 2.06 16.52 -17.15
N PRO A 42 1.78 17.28 -18.21
CA PRO A 42 0.99 18.51 -18.09
C PRO A 42 -0.37 18.21 -17.41
N ASP A 43 -0.70 18.97 -16.39
CA ASP A 43 -1.95 18.84 -15.61
C ASP A 43 -2.21 17.44 -15.04
N LEU A 44 -1.17 16.60 -14.91
CA LEU A 44 -1.25 15.20 -14.53
C LEU A 44 -2.20 14.37 -15.41
N ALA A 45 -2.40 14.84 -16.65
CA ALA A 45 -3.32 14.20 -17.59
C ALA A 45 -2.75 12.88 -18.14
N VAL A 46 -3.55 11.82 -18.04
CA VAL A 46 -3.24 10.50 -18.58
C VAL A 46 -4.39 10.02 -19.47
N PRO A 47 -4.13 9.23 -20.53
CA PRO A 47 -5.21 8.66 -21.33
C PRO A 47 -6.09 7.75 -20.50
N HIS A 48 -7.35 7.63 -20.89
CA HIS A 48 -8.24 6.62 -20.31
C HIS A 48 -7.80 5.24 -20.82
N ASP A 49 -7.39 4.38 -19.88
CA ASP A 49 -6.97 3.00 -20.15
C ASP A 49 -7.28 2.13 -18.92
N GLU A 50 -7.65 0.88 -19.13
CA GLU A 50 -8.00 -0.06 -18.04
C GLU A 50 -6.81 -0.38 -17.10
N ALA A 51 -5.59 -0.25 -17.60
CA ALA A 51 -4.37 -0.49 -16.84
C ALA A 51 -3.82 0.77 -16.14
N LEU A 52 -4.47 1.92 -16.30
CA LEU A 52 -4.03 3.20 -15.74
C LEU A 52 -5.04 3.76 -14.74
N ASN A 53 -4.57 4.66 -13.90
CA ASN A 53 -5.40 5.55 -13.09
C ASN A 53 -4.85 6.98 -13.19
N PRO A 54 -5.69 8.01 -13.02
CA PRO A 54 -5.19 9.36 -12.86
C PRO A 54 -4.26 9.46 -11.65
N PRO A 55 -3.02 9.97 -11.79
CA PRO A 55 -2.05 10.01 -10.69
C PRO A 55 -2.57 10.75 -9.45
N LEU A 56 -3.35 11.82 -9.65
CA LEU A 56 -3.94 12.58 -8.55
C LEU A 56 -5.02 11.78 -7.81
N TRP A 57 -5.78 10.95 -8.53
CA TRP A 57 -6.75 10.05 -7.90
C TRP A 57 -6.03 8.99 -7.05
N GLU A 58 -4.97 8.37 -7.59
CA GLU A 58 -4.13 7.40 -6.86
C GLU A 58 -3.62 7.99 -5.55
N LEU A 59 -3.08 9.20 -5.62
CA LEU A 59 -2.54 9.87 -4.44
C LEU A 59 -3.60 10.06 -3.35
N GLY A 60 -4.79 10.55 -3.72
CA GLY A 60 -5.89 10.75 -2.78
C GLY A 60 -6.46 9.42 -2.24
N HIS A 61 -6.52 8.37 -3.09
CA HIS A 61 -6.99 7.05 -2.69
C HIS A 61 -6.08 6.39 -1.64
N ILE A 62 -4.77 6.52 -1.76
CA ILE A 62 -3.80 6.03 -0.76
C ILE A 62 -4.12 6.61 0.63
N GLY A 63 -4.27 7.93 0.70
CA GLY A 63 -4.59 8.60 1.96
C GLY A 63 -5.97 8.22 2.51
N TRP A 64 -6.98 8.20 1.65
CA TRP A 64 -8.33 7.79 2.01
C TRP A 64 -8.37 6.35 2.56
N PHE A 65 -7.67 5.40 1.93
CA PHE A 65 -7.60 4.02 2.40
C PHE A 65 -6.97 3.92 3.79
N GLN A 66 -5.86 4.62 4.02
CA GLN A 66 -5.20 4.67 5.32
C GLN A 66 -6.15 5.23 6.39
N GLU A 67 -6.83 6.34 6.12
CA GLU A 67 -7.81 6.93 7.03
C GLU A 67 -8.99 5.99 7.30
N PHE A 68 -9.54 5.37 6.27
CA PHE A 68 -10.71 4.48 6.34
C PHE A 68 -10.46 3.28 7.26
N TRP A 69 -9.31 2.65 7.13
CA TRP A 69 -8.98 1.44 7.91
C TRP A 69 -8.38 1.73 9.28
N LEU A 70 -7.86 2.92 9.53
CA LEU A 70 -7.21 3.29 10.79
C LEU A 70 -8.01 4.33 11.59
N ALA A 71 -7.91 5.60 11.24
CA ALA A 71 -8.49 6.69 12.04
C ALA A 71 -10.03 6.60 12.14
N ARG A 72 -10.69 6.19 11.07
CA ARG A 72 -12.15 6.05 10.99
C ARG A 72 -12.67 4.67 11.40
N ASN A 73 -11.80 3.71 11.72
CA ASN A 73 -12.20 2.36 12.09
C ASN A 73 -12.27 2.20 13.62
N PRO A 74 -13.48 2.21 14.24
CA PRO A 74 -13.61 2.05 15.68
C PRO A 74 -13.23 0.63 16.16
N GLN A 75 -13.12 -0.33 15.24
CA GLN A 75 -12.75 -1.70 15.52
C GLN A 75 -11.31 -2.06 15.10
N ARG A 76 -10.45 -1.04 14.82
CA ARG A 76 -9.09 -1.29 14.30
C ARG A 76 -8.27 -2.26 15.15
N ALA A 77 -8.45 -2.25 16.48
CA ALA A 77 -7.72 -3.13 17.39
C ALA A 77 -8.14 -4.60 17.30
N LEU A 78 -9.27 -4.91 16.66
CA LEU A 78 -9.72 -6.29 16.46
C LEU A 78 -9.00 -6.99 15.29
N GLY A 79 -8.26 -6.23 14.46
CA GLY A 79 -7.54 -6.75 13.30
C GLY A 79 -8.47 -7.49 12.34
N PRO A 80 -8.10 -8.71 11.88
CA PRO A 80 -8.91 -9.48 10.92
C PRO A 80 -10.33 -9.82 11.41
N ARG A 81 -10.61 -9.67 12.70
CA ARG A 81 -11.94 -9.90 13.28
C ARG A 81 -12.85 -8.68 13.24
N ALA A 82 -12.35 -7.53 12.80
CA ALA A 82 -13.16 -6.33 12.65
C ALA A 82 -14.24 -6.53 11.60
N ASN A 83 -15.45 -6.02 11.88
CA ASN A 83 -16.51 -6.00 10.88
C ASN A 83 -16.17 -4.95 9.80
N PRO A 84 -15.99 -5.33 8.51
CA PRO A 84 -15.68 -4.39 7.44
C PRO A 84 -16.78 -3.34 7.24
N ASP A 85 -18.02 -3.66 7.56
CA ASP A 85 -19.20 -2.81 7.39
C ASP A 85 -19.53 -1.96 8.65
N VAL A 86 -18.64 -1.92 9.63
CA VAL A 86 -18.86 -1.09 10.82
C VAL A 86 -19.03 0.39 10.42
N SER A 87 -20.00 1.06 11.03
CA SER A 87 -20.21 2.49 10.80
C SER A 87 -18.95 3.30 11.16
N ARG A 88 -18.54 4.17 10.26
CA ARG A 88 -17.34 4.99 10.40
C ARG A 88 -17.67 6.48 10.49
N PRO A 89 -16.90 7.26 11.23
CA PRO A 89 -16.97 8.73 11.17
C PRO A 89 -16.73 9.23 9.74
N ARG A 90 -17.09 10.48 9.48
CA ARG A 90 -16.79 11.11 8.20
C ARG A 90 -15.29 11.24 7.99
N SER A 91 -14.87 11.20 6.73
CA SER A 91 -13.51 11.51 6.30
C SER A 91 -13.13 12.96 6.65
N ILE A 92 -11.84 13.23 6.84
CA ILE A 92 -11.30 14.59 6.94
C ILE A 92 -11.71 15.45 5.72
N ARG A 93 -11.79 14.80 4.55
CA ARG A 93 -12.42 15.37 3.35
C ARG A 93 -13.85 14.86 3.25
N PRO A 94 -14.86 15.72 3.42
CA PRO A 94 -16.27 15.27 3.50
C PRO A 94 -16.74 14.40 2.33
N GLU A 95 -16.18 14.62 1.13
CA GLU A 95 -16.48 13.90 -0.11
C GLU A 95 -15.55 12.68 -0.33
N GLY A 96 -14.64 12.38 0.59
CA GLY A 96 -13.60 11.36 0.42
C GLY A 96 -14.14 9.99 0.00
N ASP A 97 -15.24 9.53 0.60
CA ASP A 97 -15.86 8.24 0.24
C ASP A 97 -16.44 8.24 -1.18
N GLN A 98 -16.87 9.39 -1.69
CA GLN A 98 -17.42 9.55 -3.04
C GLN A 98 -16.33 9.69 -4.10
N LEU A 99 -15.16 10.16 -3.71
CA LEU A 99 -14.03 10.38 -4.59
C LEU A 99 -13.12 9.15 -4.69
N TYR A 100 -12.87 8.47 -3.56
CA TYR A 100 -11.76 7.55 -3.44
C TYR A 100 -12.11 6.11 -3.06
N ASP A 101 -13.36 5.78 -2.70
CA ASP A 101 -13.76 4.41 -2.44
C ASP A 101 -13.79 3.60 -3.75
N SER A 102 -12.73 2.86 -4.02
CA SER A 102 -12.57 2.09 -5.27
C SER A 102 -13.62 0.98 -5.44
N SER A 103 -14.32 0.58 -4.37
CA SER A 103 -15.42 -0.37 -4.43
C SER A 103 -16.73 0.24 -4.94
N ARG A 104 -16.85 1.56 -4.88
CA ARG A 104 -18.06 2.33 -5.25
C ARG A 104 -17.84 3.27 -6.42
N VAL A 105 -16.61 3.76 -6.59
CA VAL A 105 -16.23 4.68 -7.67
C VAL A 105 -15.82 3.87 -8.90
N PRO A 106 -16.65 3.80 -9.96
CA PRO A 106 -16.32 3.05 -11.17
C PRO A 106 -14.99 3.54 -11.76
N HIS A 107 -14.15 2.61 -12.23
CA HIS A 107 -12.84 2.93 -12.78
C HIS A 107 -12.90 4.05 -13.84
N ALA A 108 -13.79 3.91 -14.83
CA ALA A 108 -13.92 4.88 -15.91
C ALA A 108 -14.33 6.29 -15.46
N SER A 109 -14.96 6.44 -14.28
CA SER A 109 -15.38 7.74 -13.78
C SER A 109 -14.23 8.55 -13.15
N ARG A 110 -13.12 7.91 -12.80
CA ARG A 110 -11.98 8.54 -12.09
C ARG A 110 -11.37 9.71 -12.84
N TRP A 111 -11.43 9.70 -14.19
CA TRP A 111 -10.97 10.79 -15.06
C TRP A 111 -11.87 12.03 -15.05
N HIS A 112 -13.08 11.92 -14.53
CA HIS A 112 -14.11 12.98 -14.56
C HIS A 112 -14.46 13.50 -13.17
N LEU A 113 -13.81 13.02 -12.13
CA LEU A 113 -14.05 13.48 -10.76
C LEU A 113 -13.46 14.88 -10.55
N ALA A 114 -14.17 15.71 -9.80
CA ALA A 114 -13.67 16.99 -9.33
C ALA A 114 -12.73 16.76 -8.12
N LEU A 115 -11.52 16.30 -8.41
CA LEU A 115 -10.52 16.01 -7.38
C LEU A 115 -9.96 17.32 -6.78
N PRO A 116 -9.56 17.32 -5.50
CA PRO A 116 -8.72 18.37 -4.94
C PRO A 116 -7.43 18.51 -5.74
N ASP A 117 -6.83 19.68 -5.73
CA ASP A 117 -5.52 19.86 -6.35
C ASP A 117 -4.41 19.08 -5.60
N ALA A 118 -3.22 19.06 -6.19
CA ALA A 118 -2.08 18.31 -5.67
C ALA A 118 -1.65 18.79 -4.28
N ASP A 119 -1.70 20.10 -4.02
CA ASP A 119 -1.28 20.67 -2.74
C ASP A 119 -2.29 20.33 -1.63
N ALA A 120 -3.58 20.45 -1.90
CA ALA A 120 -4.63 20.04 -0.97
C ALA A 120 -4.57 18.53 -0.70
N THR A 121 -4.32 17.70 -1.71
CA THR A 121 -4.17 16.26 -1.54
C THR A 121 -2.94 15.91 -0.69
N ARG A 122 -1.80 16.57 -0.90
CA ARG A 122 -0.62 16.41 -0.05
C ARG A 122 -0.87 16.81 1.40
N ALA A 123 -1.62 17.88 1.63
CA ALA A 123 -1.98 18.32 2.97
C ALA A 123 -2.84 17.27 3.70
N ASP A 124 -3.83 16.68 2.99
CA ASP A 124 -4.63 15.58 3.52
C ASP A 124 -3.74 14.37 3.87
N LEU A 125 -2.83 13.97 2.97
CA LEU A 125 -1.93 12.84 3.21
C LEU A 125 -1.01 13.08 4.41
N ALA A 126 -0.52 14.30 4.59
CA ALA A 126 0.30 14.64 5.75
C ALA A 126 -0.49 14.48 7.07
N THR A 127 -1.69 15.04 7.12
CA THR A 127 -2.59 14.93 8.29
C THR A 127 -2.95 13.47 8.59
N GLN A 128 -3.25 12.68 7.57
CA GLN A 128 -3.59 11.26 7.69
C GLN A 128 -2.41 10.43 8.22
N LEU A 129 -1.19 10.71 7.75
CA LEU A 129 0.00 10.03 8.23
C LEU A 129 0.30 10.39 9.69
N GLU A 130 0.22 11.66 10.08
CA GLU A 130 0.42 12.09 11.46
C GLU A 130 -0.59 11.42 12.39
N THR A 131 -1.88 11.46 12.06
CA THR A 131 -2.92 10.78 12.82
C THR A 131 -2.66 9.27 12.93
N THR A 132 -2.21 8.64 11.85
CA THR A 132 -1.86 7.21 11.86
C THR A 132 -0.70 6.91 12.80
N LEU A 133 0.32 7.75 12.81
CA LEU A 133 1.49 7.58 13.68
C LEU A 133 1.15 7.80 15.16
N ASP A 134 0.24 8.74 15.46
CA ASP A 134 -0.26 8.96 16.82
C ASP A 134 -1.04 7.72 17.30
N LEU A 135 -1.94 7.19 16.47
CA LEU A 135 -2.68 5.95 16.79
C LEU A 135 -1.76 4.74 16.94
N LEU A 136 -0.69 4.66 16.15
CA LEU A 136 0.30 3.59 16.25
C LEU A 136 1.11 3.67 17.56
N ALA A 137 1.38 4.88 18.03
CA ALA A 137 2.10 5.09 19.29
C ALA A 137 1.28 4.67 20.53
N GLU A 138 -0.04 4.55 20.40
CA GLU A 138 -0.93 4.04 21.46
C GLU A 138 -0.93 2.51 21.57
N VAL A 139 -0.37 1.77 20.58
CA VAL A 139 -0.37 0.31 20.57
C VAL A 139 0.70 -0.22 21.54
N ASP A 140 0.29 -1.12 22.45
CA ASP A 140 1.21 -1.81 23.34
C ASP A 140 1.88 -3.00 22.61
N ASP A 141 3.17 -2.86 22.32
CA ASP A 141 3.97 -3.89 21.66
C ASP A 141 4.17 -5.16 22.50
N THR A 142 3.84 -5.12 23.80
CA THR A 142 3.97 -6.26 24.72
C THR A 142 2.67 -7.03 24.91
N ALA A 143 1.55 -6.50 24.42
CA ALA A 143 0.24 -7.12 24.55
C ALA A 143 0.13 -8.44 23.76
N ALA A 144 -0.61 -9.41 24.29
CA ALA A 144 -0.81 -10.70 23.64
C ALA A 144 -1.56 -10.61 22.30
N ASP A 145 -2.39 -9.59 22.13
CA ASP A 145 -3.16 -9.29 20.90
C ASP A 145 -2.50 -8.22 20.00
N ARG A 146 -1.21 -7.93 20.23
CA ARG A 146 -0.44 -6.94 19.48
C ARG A 146 -0.60 -7.09 17.96
N ASP A 147 -0.51 -8.30 17.42
CA ASP A 147 -0.59 -8.51 15.98
C ASP A 147 -1.97 -8.19 15.40
N ALA A 148 -3.05 -8.40 16.19
CA ALA A 148 -4.37 -7.93 15.81
C ALA A 148 -4.45 -6.40 15.82
N ALA A 149 -3.91 -5.75 16.85
CA ALA A 149 -3.86 -4.28 16.95
C ALA A 149 -3.03 -3.62 15.83
N LEU A 150 -1.97 -4.28 15.36
CA LEU A 150 -1.10 -3.81 14.28
C LEU A 150 -1.60 -4.16 12.87
N TYR A 151 -2.62 -5.00 12.73
CA TYR A 151 -3.07 -5.53 11.45
C TYR A 151 -3.36 -4.44 10.41
N PHE A 152 -4.19 -3.46 10.73
CA PHE A 152 -4.57 -2.42 9.78
C PHE A 152 -3.45 -1.42 9.49
N PHE A 153 -2.49 -1.23 10.39
CA PHE A 153 -1.29 -0.44 10.10
C PHE A 153 -0.43 -1.13 9.03
N ARG A 154 -0.26 -2.45 9.15
CA ARG A 154 0.46 -3.25 8.14
C ARG A 154 -0.30 -3.33 6.82
N LEU A 155 -1.63 -3.44 6.88
CA LEU A 155 -2.49 -3.42 5.69
C LEU A 155 -2.37 -2.09 4.94
N ALA A 156 -2.45 -0.95 5.64
CA ALA A 156 -2.33 0.36 5.03
C ALA A 156 -0.94 0.61 4.42
N LEU A 157 0.12 0.16 5.10
CA LEU A 157 1.49 0.20 4.58
C LEU A 157 1.63 -0.63 3.30
N ALA A 158 1.19 -1.89 3.33
CA ALA A 158 1.27 -2.78 2.17
C ALA A 158 0.43 -2.24 0.99
N HIS A 159 -0.72 -1.63 1.27
CA HIS A 159 -1.55 -0.98 0.26
C HIS A 159 -0.83 0.21 -0.40
N GLU A 160 -0.18 1.08 0.37
CA GLU A 160 0.59 2.20 -0.18
C GLU A 160 1.77 1.70 -1.02
N ASP A 161 2.49 0.66 -0.57
CA ASP A 161 3.58 0.04 -1.33
C ASP A 161 3.09 -0.59 -2.65
N MET A 162 1.91 -1.21 -2.66
CA MET A 162 1.28 -1.73 -3.89
C MET A 162 0.94 -0.61 -4.88
N HIS A 163 0.44 0.53 -4.40
CA HIS A 163 0.20 1.70 -5.24
C HIS A 163 1.49 2.37 -5.73
N HIS A 164 2.56 2.31 -4.93
CA HIS A 164 3.88 2.75 -5.38
C HIS A 164 4.41 1.85 -6.52
N GLU A 165 4.26 0.53 -6.41
CA GLU A 165 4.57 -0.41 -7.48
C GLU A 165 3.72 -0.13 -8.73
N ALA A 166 2.41 0.08 -8.55
CA ALA A 166 1.51 0.44 -9.64
C ALA A 166 1.95 1.72 -10.35
N ALA A 167 2.34 2.74 -9.61
CA ALA A 167 2.85 3.98 -10.19
C ALA A 167 4.13 3.76 -11.00
N LEU A 168 5.01 2.84 -10.62
CA LEU A 168 6.21 2.52 -11.39
C LEU A 168 5.89 1.86 -12.74
N TYR A 169 4.99 0.87 -12.78
CA TYR A 169 4.62 0.26 -14.07
C TYR A 169 3.76 1.19 -14.94
N MET A 170 2.90 2.02 -14.34
CA MET A 170 2.17 3.05 -15.08
C MET A 170 3.12 4.09 -15.67
N ALA A 171 4.16 4.52 -14.94
CA ALA A 171 5.19 5.41 -15.46
C ALA A 171 5.86 4.82 -16.70
N GLN A 172 6.18 3.52 -16.67
CA GLN A 172 6.74 2.82 -17.82
C GLN A 172 5.77 2.81 -19.00
N ALA A 173 4.49 2.51 -18.79
CA ALA A 173 3.47 2.49 -19.82
C ALA A 173 3.26 3.88 -20.46
N LEU A 174 3.37 4.95 -19.68
CA LEU A 174 3.23 6.34 -20.11
C LEU A 174 4.51 6.95 -20.69
N GLY A 175 5.64 6.22 -20.67
CA GLY A 175 6.93 6.76 -21.10
C GLY A 175 7.51 7.81 -20.13
N VAL A 176 7.02 7.86 -18.88
CA VAL A 176 7.55 8.74 -17.83
C VAL A 176 8.87 8.18 -17.31
N ALA A 177 9.94 8.95 -17.46
CA ALA A 177 11.28 8.52 -17.07
C ALA A 177 11.50 8.64 -15.55
N VAL A 178 11.35 7.55 -14.84
CA VAL A 178 11.72 7.45 -13.42
C VAL A 178 13.22 7.18 -13.33
N ARG A 179 14.00 8.13 -12.80
CA ARG A 179 15.47 8.07 -12.77
C ARG A 179 16.06 7.81 -11.39
N ASP A 180 15.24 7.71 -10.37
CA ASP A 180 15.71 7.45 -9.01
C ASP A 180 16.37 6.06 -8.94
N PRO A 181 17.65 5.98 -8.49
CA PRO A 181 18.37 4.70 -8.42
C PRO A 181 17.69 3.64 -7.54
N ARG A 182 16.88 4.06 -6.58
CA ARG A 182 16.16 3.16 -5.68
C ARG A 182 15.15 2.28 -6.42
N TRP A 183 14.61 2.76 -7.55
CA TRP A 183 13.55 2.12 -8.32
C TRP A 183 14.02 1.63 -9.69
N GLN A 184 15.32 1.66 -9.94
CA GLN A 184 15.86 1.07 -11.16
C GLN A 184 15.91 -0.46 -11.02
N ALA A 185 15.47 -1.15 -12.06
CA ALA A 185 15.60 -2.61 -12.11
C ALA A 185 17.08 -3.00 -11.97
N PRO A 186 17.42 -3.96 -11.10
CA PRO A 186 18.77 -4.47 -11.03
C PRO A 186 19.15 -5.10 -12.36
N ARG A 187 20.41 -4.94 -12.76
CA ARG A 187 20.92 -5.64 -13.93
C ARG A 187 20.87 -7.15 -13.66
N LEU A 188 19.95 -7.82 -14.30
CA LEU A 188 19.83 -9.27 -14.16
C LEU A 188 21.07 -9.97 -14.76
N PRO A 189 21.53 -11.06 -14.16
CA PRO A 189 22.54 -11.92 -14.77
C PRO A 189 22.01 -12.48 -16.10
N ALA A 190 22.92 -12.94 -16.95
CA ALA A 190 22.51 -13.64 -18.17
C ALA A 190 21.54 -14.78 -17.82
N PRO A 191 20.54 -15.05 -18.68
CA PRO A 191 19.60 -16.14 -18.42
C PRO A 191 20.34 -17.44 -18.16
N ALA A 192 20.11 -18.05 -17.00
CA ALA A 192 20.55 -19.42 -16.76
C ALA A 192 19.72 -20.37 -17.64
N GLY A 193 20.24 -21.53 -17.94
CA GLY A 193 19.45 -22.60 -18.59
C GLY A 193 18.24 -23.01 -17.75
N SER A 194 17.52 -24.02 -18.20
CA SER A 194 16.33 -24.53 -17.47
C SER A 194 16.70 -24.92 -16.04
N LEU A 195 15.93 -24.41 -15.09
CA LEU A 195 15.98 -24.84 -13.69
C LEU A 195 15.18 -26.13 -13.56
N ARG A 196 15.79 -27.16 -13.00
CA ARG A 196 15.09 -28.40 -12.61
C ARG A 196 14.80 -28.34 -11.13
N PHE A 197 13.56 -28.60 -10.79
CA PHE A 197 13.12 -28.81 -9.41
C PHE A 197 13.01 -30.31 -9.17
N GLU A 198 13.52 -30.77 -8.04
CA GLU A 198 13.36 -32.16 -7.62
C GLU A 198 11.87 -32.43 -7.30
N VAL A 199 11.46 -33.68 -7.56
CA VAL A 199 10.17 -34.19 -7.10
C VAL A 199 10.08 -34.00 -5.58
N GLY A 200 9.01 -33.44 -5.10
CA GLY A 200 8.87 -33.23 -3.66
C GLY A 200 7.56 -32.58 -3.27
N SER A 201 7.29 -32.57 -1.98
CA SER A 201 6.17 -31.86 -1.40
C SER A 201 6.63 -30.47 -0.95
N TRP A 202 5.96 -29.44 -1.44
CA TRP A 202 6.22 -28.03 -1.12
C TRP A 202 5.04 -27.50 -0.32
N CYS A 203 5.29 -26.57 0.61
CA CYS A 203 4.22 -25.85 1.29
C CYS A 203 3.93 -24.54 0.56
N LEU A 204 2.69 -24.37 0.12
CA LEU A 204 2.17 -23.09 -0.38
C LEU A 204 1.30 -22.42 0.68
N GLY A 205 1.26 -21.08 0.61
CA GLY A 205 0.50 -20.26 1.55
C GLY A 205 1.23 -20.01 2.88
N ARG A 206 0.62 -19.18 3.71
CA ARG A 206 1.13 -18.80 5.03
C ARG A 206 0.20 -19.29 6.14
N ASP A 207 0.76 -19.47 7.32
CA ASP A 207 0.02 -19.65 8.54
C ASP A 207 -0.33 -18.28 9.16
N ALA A 208 -1.53 -18.12 9.69
CA ALA A 208 -1.96 -16.88 10.33
C ALA A 208 -1.12 -16.48 11.57
N SER A 209 -0.38 -17.43 12.14
CA SER A 209 0.55 -17.19 13.25
C SER A 209 1.92 -16.64 12.83
N GLU A 210 2.19 -16.56 11.52
CA GLU A 210 3.48 -16.10 10.97
C GLU A 210 3.53 -14.57 10.71
N GLY A 211 2.70 -13.78 11.40
CA GLY A 211 2.59 -12.34 11.25
C GLY A 211 1.52 -11.92 10.25
N PHE A 212 1.61 -10.69 9.74
CA PHE A 212 0.64 -10.18 8.76
C PHE A 212 0.67 -10.97 7.45
N ALA A 213 -0.52 -11.33 6.98
CA ALA A 213 -0.74 -11.87 5.64
C ALA A 213 -2.07 -11.32 5.09
N PHE A 214 -2.15 -11.20 3.77
CA PHE A 214 -3.44 -11.00 3.11
C PHE A 214 -4.26 -12.30 3.17
N ASP A 215 -5.57 -12.19 3.05
CA ASP A 215 -6.49 -13.33 3.11
C ASP A 215 -6.20 -14.39 2.03
N ASN A 216 -5.79 -13.95 0.84
CA ASN A 216 -5.41 -14.82 -0.28
C ASN A 216 -4.03 -15.48 -0.12
N GLU A 217 -3.22 -15.08 0.86
CA GLU A 217 -1.97 -15.73 1.23
C GLU A 217 -2.17 -16.85 2.27
N LEU A 218 -3.32 -16.88 2.96
CA LEU A 218 -3.62 -17.81 4.04
C LEU A 218 -4.00 -19.19 3.50
N GLY A 219 -4.00 -20.18 4.40
CA GLY A 219 -4.34 -21.55 4.06
C GLY A 219 -3.13 -22.38 3.63
N ARG A 220 -2.06 -22.33 4.44
CA ARG A 220 -0.86 -23.15 4.21
C ARG A 220 -1.21 -24.62 4.01
N HIS A 221 -0.78 -25.18 2.90
CA HIS A 221 -1.03 -26.59 2.54
C HIS A 221 0.11 -27.19 1.73
N PRO A 222 0.32 -28.51 1.81
CA PRO A 222 1.30 -29.19 0.97
C PRO A 222 0.81 -29.32 -0.47
N VAL A 223 1.75 -29.19 -1.41
CA VAL A 223 1.53 -29.41 -2.84
C VAL A 223 2.63 -30.32 -3.35
N ASP A 224 2.26 -31.43 -3.97
CA ASP A 224 3.21 -32.35 -4.59
C ASP A 224 3.57 -31.85 -5.99
N VAL A 225 4.88 -31.64 -6.20
CA VAL A 225 5.42 -31.25 -7.51
C VAL A 225 5.94 -32.52 -8.18
N PRO A 226 5.35 -32.95 -9.30
CA PRO A 226 5.82 -34.11 -10.05
C PRO A 226 7.14 -33.83 -10.76
N ALA A 227 7.81 -34.90 -11.23
CA ALA A 227 9.04 -34.82 -12.01
C ALA A 227 8.86 -34.14 -13.36
#